data_b52cbf64c8895f690cbb8dd528108951
#
_entry.id   b52cbf64c8895f690cbb8dd528108951
#
_cell.length_a   1.000
_cell.length_b   1.000
_cell.length_c   1.000
_cell.angle_alpha   90.00
_cell.angle_beta   90.00
_cell.angle_gamma   90.00
#
_symmetry.space_group_name_H-M   'P 1'
#
loop_
_entity.id
_entity.type
_entity.pdbx_description
1 polymer ?
#
loop_
_entity_poly.entity_id
_entity_poly.type
_entity_poly.pdbx_seq_one_letter_code
_entity_poly.pdbx_strand_id
1 'polypeptide(L)'
;MCLYLRNKIEFIATSNIYVWKTLVKDIDGYYSPMLRYKYDIGKTYKSELSGDEYSISMGLHSFGYNVSISHTCTKEYDCFGNFCNHFVVYEPTNIIGLCVIPEGSHYYTDGYFYASDTLKFLRTLTINEFFNYMMNK
;
A
#
# COMPACT_ATOMS: atom_id res chain seq x y z
N MET A 1 8.15 -3.28 4.19
CA MET A 1 7.21 -4.36 3.81
C MET A 1 7.71 -5.05 2.56
N CYS A 2 7.51 -6.35 2.46
CA CYS A 2 7.84 -7.09 1.25
C CYS A 2 6.58 -7.68 0.65
N LEU A 3 6.51 -7.68 -0.67
CA LEU A 3 5.46 -8.39 -1.39
C LEU A 3 6.01 -9.76 -1.78
N TYR A 4 5.35 -10.83 -1.32
CA TYR A 4 5.76 -12.19 -1.61
C TYR A 4 4.94 -12.76 -2.75
N LEU A 5 5.62 -13.34 -3.75
CA LEU A 5 4.99 -13.81 -4.97
C LEU A 5 5.43 -15.22 -5.29
N ARG A 6 4.45 -16.07 -5.60
CA ARG A 6 4.73 -17.42 -6.04
C ARG A 6 5.31 -17.42 -7.47
N ASN A 7 4.71 -16.60 -8.34
CA ASN A 7 5.21 -16.34 -9.70
C ASN A 7 5.45 -14.85 -9.85
N LYS A 8 6.70 -14.49 -10.07
CA LYS A 8 7.08 -13.09 -10.13
C LYS A 8 6.93 -12.58 -11.55
N ILE A 9 5.75 -12.07 -11.86
CA ILE A 9 5.43 -11.52 -13.18
C ILE A 9 5.29 -10.01 -13.05
N GLU A 10 6.06 -9.28 -13.84
CA GLU A 10 5.98 -7.84 -13.88
C GLU A 10 4.89 -7.40 -14.87
N PHE A 11 4.01 -6.53 -14.40
CA PHE A 11 2.95 -5.97 -15.22
C PHE A 11 3.24 -4.51 -15.54
N ILE A 12 2.64 -4.04 -16.62
CA ILE A 12 2.60 -2.62 -16.97
C ILE A 12 1.15 -2.18 -16.86
N ALA A 13 0.90 -1.12 -16.09
CA ALA A 13 -0.45 -0.62 -15.89
C ALA A 13 -1.03 -0.09 -17.20
N THR A 14 -2.15 -0.67 -17.63
CA THR A 14 -2.85 -0.26 -18.85
C THR A 14 -3.85 0.86 -18.60
N SER A 15 -4.10 1.16 -17.34
CA SER A 15 -4.93 2.28 -16.88
C SER A 15 -4.48 2.66 -15.47
N ASN A 16 -5.01 3.74 -14.94
CA ASN A 16 -4.73 4.12 -13.56
C ASN A 16 -5.32 3.11 -12.60
N ILE A 17 -4.53 2.66 -11.62
CA ILE A 17 -4.96 1.70 -10.61
C ILE A 17 -5.02 2.42 -9.26
N TYR A 18 -6.21 2.47 -8.66
CA TYR A 18 -6.40 3.11 -7.36
C TYR A 18 -6.06 2.12 -6.26
N VAL A 19 -5.26 2.57 -5.31
CA VAL A 19 -4.74 1.74 -4.23
C VAL A 19 -4.68 2.55 -2.94
N TRP A 20 -4.45 1.85 -1.83
CA TRP A 20 -4.36 2.46 -0.51
C TRP A 20 -2.98 2.27 0.08
N LYS A 21 -2.60 3.19 0.94
CA LYS A 21 -1.34 3.10 1.68
C LYS A 21 -1.57 3.50 3.13
N THR A 22 -1.04 2.72 4.06
CA THR A 22 -1.08 3.09 5.47
C THR A 22 0.00 4.12 5.76
N LEU A 23 -0.37 5.18 6.45
CA LEU A 23 0.54 6.29 6.75
C LEU A 23 0.41 6.73 8.20
N VAL A 24 1.38 7.51 8.65
CA VAL A 24 1.34 8.18 9.93
C VAL A 24 1.25 9.67 9.65
N LYS A 25 0.25 10.33 10.23
CA LYS A 25 0.19 11.79 10.21
C LYS A 25 0.95 12.32 11.41
N ASP A 26 1.95 13.14 11.14
CA ASP A 26 2.74 13.83 12.14
C ASP A 26 2.54 15.35 12.00
N ILE A 27 3.25 16.13 12.78
CA ILE A 27 3.09 17.60 12.83
C ILE A 27 3.30 18.23 11.45
N ASP A 28 4.28 17.76 10.71
CA ASP A 28 4.72 18.37 9.45
C ASP A 28 4.37 17.56 8.20
N GLY A 29 3.57 16.52 8.30
CA GLY A 29 3.15 15.78 7.11
C GLY A 29 2.80 14.34 7.35
N TYR A 30 2.83 13.56 6.26
CA TYR A 30 2.48 12.15 6.24
C TYR A 30 3.72 11.31 5.96
N TYR A 31 3.86 10.21 6.71
CA TYR A 31 5.07 9.38 6.62
C TYR A 31 4.71 7.91 6.53
N SER A 32 5.55 7.14 5.83
CA SER A 32 5.43 5.68 5.89
C SER A 32 5.75 5.21 7.32
N PRO A 33 5.04 4.19 7.83
CA PRO A 33 5.18 3.81 9.24
C PRO A 33 6.56 3.31 9.63
N MET A 34 7.21 2.56 8.76
CA MET A 34 8.48 1.93 9.11
C MET A 34 9.70 2.75 8.72
N LEU A 35 9.75 3.21 7.48
CA LEU A 35 10.91 3.92 6.96
C LEU A 35 10.84 5.41 7.16
N ARG A 36 9.70 5.93 7.62
CA ARG A 36 9.48 7.37 7.84
C ARG A 36 9.72 8.20 6.58
N TYR A 37 9.39 7.64 5.43
CA TYR A 37 9.49 8.35 4.18
C TYR A 37 8.30 9.30 4.05
N LYS A 38 8.56 10.56 3.71
CA LYS A 38 7.52 11.60 3.68
C LYS A 38 6.77 11.59 2.35
N TYR A 39 5.43 11.69 2.44
CA TYR A 39 4.54 11.79 1.30
C TYR A 39 3.76 13.09 1.32
N ASP A 40 3.74 13.79 0.20
CA ASP A 40 2.98 15.03 0.03
C ASP A 40 1.80 14.80 -0.91
N ILE A 41 0.64 15.36 -0.57
CA ILE A 41 -0.57 15.23 -1.38
C ILE A 41 -0.35 15.86 -2.76
N GLY A 42 -0.75 15.13 -3.79
CA GLY A 42 -0.62 15.56 -5.19
C GLY A 42 0.71 15.23 -5.85
N LYS A 43 1.66 14.70 -5.09
CA LYS A 43 3.00 14.42 -5.62
C LYS A 43 3.10 12.99 -6.11
N THR A 44 3.89 12.79 -7.17
CA THR A 44 4.20 11.48 -7.72
C THR A 44 5.58 11.04 -7.27
N TYR A 45 5.67 9.80 -6.82
CA TYR A 45 6.90 9.19 -6.31
C TYR A 45 7.34 8.07 -7.22
N LYS A 46 8.65 7.86 -7.29
CA LYS A 46 9.25 6.80 -8.08
C LYS A 46 10.25 6.00 -7.26
N SER A 47 10.36 4.74 -7.55
CA SER A 47 11.28 3.82 -6.89
C SER A 47 11.68 2.71 -7.85
N GLU A 48 12.84 2.12 -7.63
CA GLU A 48 13.19 0.89 -8.33
C GLU A 48 12.38 -0.27 -7.75
N LEU A 49 12.15 -1.28 -8.58
CA LEU A 49 11.52 -2.52 -8.17
C LEU A 49 12.59 -3.61 -8.10
N SER A 50 12.85 -4.11 -6.92
CA SER A 50 13.82 -5.19 -6.75
C SER A 50 13.50 -6.05 -5.53
N GLY A 51 14.07 -7.21 -5.51
CA GLY A 51 13.91 -8.16 -4.43
C GLY A 51 14.65 -9.45 -4.74
N ASP A 52 14.23 -10.53 -4.10
CA ASP A 52 14.77 -11.84 -4.40
C ASP A 52 13.84 -12.62 -5.33
N GLU A 53 14.03 -13.94 -5.45
CA GLU A 53 13.29 -14.78 -6.38
C GLU A 53 11.78 -14.80 -6.12
N TYR A 54 11.35 -14.64 -4.87
CA TYR A 54 9.96 -14.76 -4.47
C TYR A 54 9.39 -13.50 -3.83
N SER A 55 10.11 -12.40 -3.83
CA SER A 55 9.62 -11.19 -3.19
C SER A 55 10.09 -9.91 -3.88
N ILE A 56 9.34 -8.84 -3.64
CA ILE A 56 9.72 -7.48 -3.99
C ILE A 56 9.88 -6.72 -2.68
N SER A 57 11.11 -6.38 -2.33
CA SER A 57 11.40 -5.63 -1.11
C SER A 57 11.55 -4.14 -1.38
N MET A 58 12.11 -3.76 -2.54
CA MET A 58 12.25 -2.37 -2.93
C MET A 58 11.16 -2.01 -3.92
N GLY A 59 10.41 -0.96 -3.65
CA GLY A 59 9.30 -0.48 -4.45
C GLY A 59 8.33 0.31 -3.60
N LEU A 60 7.32 0.88 -4.23
CA LEU A 60 6.26 1.61 -3.55
C LEU A 60 5.13 0.63 -3.25
N HIS A 61 5.03 0.25 -1.99
CA HIS A 61 4.07 -0.76 -1.55
C HIS A 61 2.72 -0.14 -1.21
N SER A 62 1.66 -0.80 -1.64
CA SER A 62 0.28 -0.37 -1.41
C SER A 62 -0.63 -1.60 -1.41
N PHE A 63 -1.90 -1.42 -1.11
CA PHE A 63 -2.86 -2.52 -1.17
C PHE A 63 -4.07 -2.12 -2.00
N GLY A 64 -4.75 -3.14 -2.54
CA GLY A 64 -5.76 -2.93 -3.56
C GLY A 64 -6.96 -2.14 -3.09
N TYR A 65 -7.45 -1.28 -3.95
CA TYR A 65 -8.63 -0.46 -3.69
C TYR A 65 -9.86 -1.29 -3.34
N ASN A 66 -9.94 -2.47 -3.94
CA ASN A 66 -11.08 -3.37 -3.75
C ASN A 66 -10.82 -4.50 -2.76
N VAL A 67 -9.79 -4.40 -1.95
CA VAL A 67 -9.55 -5.36 -0.89
C VAL A 67 -10.72 -5.35 0.07
N SER A 68 -11.21 -6.52 0.43
CA SER A 68 -12.35 -6.62 1.34
C SER A 68 -11.94 -6.20 2.75
N ILE A 69 -12.93 -5.80 3.52
CA ILE A 69 -12.67 -5.39 4.90
C ILE A 69 -12.03 -6.51 5.72
N SER A 70 -12.31 -7.75 5.39
CA SER A 70 -11.69 -8.88 6.06
C SER A 70 -10.18 -8.94 5.83
N HIS A 71 -9.71 -8.46 4.70
CA HIS A 71 -8.28 -8.39 4.41
C HIS A 71 -7.64 -7.17 5.05
N THR A 72 -8.41 -6.13 5.30
CA THR A 72 -7.87 -4.88 5.79
C THR A 72 -7.97 -4.72 7.29
N CYS A 73 -8.95 -5.35 7.91
CA CYS A 73 -9.26 -5.18 9.32
C CYS A 73 -9.02 -6.39 10.18
N THR A 74 -8.74 -7.53 9.59
CA THR A 74 -8.42 -8.70 10.36
C THR A 74 -6.96 -8.65 10.75
N LYS A 75 -6.60 -9.42 11.71
CA LYS A 75 -5.29 -9.49 12.13
C LYS A 75 -4.46 -10.07 11.13
N GLU A 76 -3.35 -10.09 11.15
CA GLU A 76 -2.50 -10.18 10.36
C GLU A 76 -1.60 -11.04 10.35
N TYR A 77 -0.75 -10.97 9.66
CA TYR A 77 0.19 -11.88 9.54
C TYR A 77 1.52 -11.35 9.64
N ASP A 78 2.33 -11.88 10.43
CA ASP A 78 3.74 -11.63 10.34
C ASP A 78 4.32 -12.51 9.24
N CYS A 79 5.57 -12.45 9.03
CA CYS A 79 6.27 -13.23 8.03
C CYS A 79 6.28 -14.71 8.34
N PHE A 80 5.83 -15.09 9.49
CA PHE A 80 5.80 -16.48 9.92
C PHE A 80 4.38 -17.04 9.89
N GLY A 81 3.45 -16.34 9.26
CA GLY A 81 2.08 -16.80 9.12
C GLY A 81 1.16 -16.41 10.23
N ASN A 82 1.65 -15.71 11.24
CA ASN A 82 0.76 -15.15 12.23
C ASN A 82 0.08 -13.95 11.62
N PHE A 83 -1.18 -13.84 11.88
CA PHE A 83 -1.93 -12.88 11.18
C PHE A 83 -1.77 -11.53 11.72
N CYS A 84 -1.70 -10.55 10.93
CA CYS A 84 -1.53 -9.24 11.35
C CYS A 84 -2.54 -8.33 10.76
N ASN A 85 -2.92 -7.32 11.39
CA ASN A 85 -3.79 -6.31 10.86
C ASN A 85 -2.94 -5.21 10.25
N HIS A 86 -2.96 -5.11 8.96
CA HIS A 86 -2.10 -4.19 8.23
C HIS A 86 -2.32 -2.72 8.54
N PHE A 87 -3.47 -2.37 9.12
CA PHE A 87 -3.74 -1.00 9.49
C PHE A 87 -3.46 -0.70 10.91
N VAL A 88 -3.69 -1.66 11.78
CA VAL A 88 -3.67 -1.45 13.21
C VAL A 88 -2.37 -1.90 13.82
N VAL A 89 -1.74 -2.87 13.19
CA VAL A 89 -0.51 -3.40 13.66
C VAL A 89 0.63 -2.42 13.63
N TYR A 90 0.64 -1.55 12.66
CA TYR A 90 1.69 -0.58 12.60
C TYR A 90 1.27 0.64 13.40
N GLU A 91 1.40 0.52 14.68
CA GLU A 91 1.41 1.71 15.46
C GLU A 91 2.67 2.44 15.11
N PRO A 92 2.59 3.66 14.78
CA PRO A 92 1.52 4.65 14.96
C PRO A 92 0.72 4.96 13.68
N THR A 93 0.36 3.97 12.90
CA THR A 93 -0.49 4.22 11.71
C THR A 93 -1.82 4.80 12.14
N ASN A 94 -2.16 5.95 11.63
CA ASN A 94 -3.40 6.65 12.01
C ASN A 94 -4.14 7.29 10.84
N ILE A 95 -3.64 7.11 9.63
CA ILE A 95 -4.24 7.69 8.43
C ILE A 95 -4.07 6.74 7.25
N ILE A 96 -5.01 6.79 6.32
CA ILE A 96 -4.93 5.98 5.10
C ILE A 96 -4.78 6.94 3.92
N GLY A 97 -3.82 6.68 3.07
CA GLY A 97 -3.63 7.45 1.85
C GLY A 97 -4.28 6.78 0.66
N LEU A 98 -5.07 7.53 -0.08
CA LEU A 98 -5.54 7.10 -1.39
C LEU A 98 -4.50 7.50 -2.41
N CYS A 99 -4.05 6.51 -3.17
CA CYS A 99 -3.01 6.68 -4.16
C CYS A 99 -3.46 6.13 -5.51
N VAL A 100 -2.70 6.42 -6.54
CA VAL A 100 -2.90 5.82 -7.85
C VAL A 100 -1.56 5.35 -8.39
N ILE A 101 -1.57 4.14 -8.95
CA ILE A 101 -0.48 3.65 -9.78
C ILE A 101 -0.81 4.13 -11.18
N PRO A 102 -0.06 5.10 -11.73
CA PRO A 102 -0.41 5.69 -13.02
C PRO A 102 -0.28 4.71 -14.18
N GLU A 103 -1.07 4.93 -15.21
CA GLU A 103 -0.93 4.20 -16.47
C GLU A 103 0.53 4.25 -16.94
N GLY A 104 1.04 3.13 -17.39
CA GLY A 104 2.42 2.98 -17.84
C GLY A 104 3.41 2.58 -16.76
N SER A 105 2.99 2.57 -15.49
CA SER A 105 3.86 2.14 -14.40
C SER A 105 4.09 0.65 -14.42
N HIS A 106 5.26 0.23 -13.94
CA HIS A 106 5.56 -1.18 -13.75
C HIS A 106 5.18 -1.59 -12.33
N TYR A 107 4.60 -2.76 -12.17
CA TYR A 107 4.19 -3.23 -10.87
C TYR A 107 4.15 -4.76 -10.77
N TYR A 108 4.16 -5.22 -9.53
CA TYR A 108 3.89 -6.61 -9.17
C TYR A 108 2.70 -6.65 -8.22
N THR A 109 1.92 -7.73 -8.27
CA THR A 109 0.78 -7.89 -7.36
C THR A 109 0.48 -9.37 -7.10
N ASP A 110 -0.05 -9.64 -5.92
CA ASP A 110 -0.63 -10.94 -5.59
C ASP A 110 -2.17 -10.91 -5.69
N GLY A 111 -2.73 -9.81 -6.17
CA GLY A 111 -4.17 -9.58 -6.25
C GLY A 111 -4.70 -8.69 -5.13
N TYR A 112 -3.98 -8.60 -4.02
CA TYR A 112 -4.39 -7.79 -2.87
C TYR A 112 -3.42 -6.65 -2.60
N PHE A 113 -2.14 -6.93 -2.70
CA PHE A 113 -1.07 -5.96 -2.44
C PHE A 113 -0.30 -5.69 -3.72
N TYR A 114 0.27 -4.50 -3.79
CA TYR A 114 1.01 -4.04 -4.96
C TYR A 114 2.38 -3.53 -4.56
N ALA A 115 3.35 -3.72 -5.42
CA ALA A 115 4.62 -3.02 -5.37
C ALA A 115 4.84 -2.39 -6.74
N SER A 116 4.93 -1.08 -6.81
CA SER A 116 5.02 -0.35 -8.06
C SER A 116 6.25 0.55 -8.11
N ASP A 117 6.67 0.89 -9.31
CA ASP A 117 7.77 1.82 -9.52
C ASP A 117 7.32 3.29 -9.47
N THR A 118 6.02 3.53 -9.57
CA THR A 118 5.45 4.88 -9.55
C THR A 118 4.17 4.88 -8.74
N LEU A 119 3.97 5.91 -7.93
CA LEU A 119 2.78 6.05 -7.10
C LEU A 119 2.49 7.53 -6.90
N LYS A 120 1.27 7.95 -7.17
CA LYS A 120 0.82 9.31 -6.91
C LYS A 120 -0.08 9.33 -5.69
N PHE A 121 0.21 10.23 -4.75
CA PHE A 121 -0.56 10.38 -3.53
C PHE A 121 -1.67 11.40 -3.76
N LEU A 122 -2.94 10.99 -3.61
CA LEU A 122 -4.09 11.83 -3.95
C LEU A 122 -4.70 12.55 -2.77
N ARG A 123 -5.02 11.82 -1.70
CA ARG A 123 -5.66 12.38 -0.50
C ARG A 123 -5.58 11.39 0.65
N THR A 124 -6.07 11.82 1.81
CA THR A 124 -6.09 10.94 3.00
C THR A 124 -7.51 10.72 3.48
N LEU A 125 -7.68 9.60 4.19
CA LEU A 125 -8.86 9.29 4.99
C LEU A 125 -8.40 8.96 6.40
N THR A 126 -9.22 9.28 7.39
CA THR A 126 -9.00 8.74 8.72
C THR A 126 -9.29 7.24 8.70
N ILE A 127 -8.83 6.52 9.72
CA ILE A 127 -9.13 5.09 9.85
C ILE A 127 -10.63 4.86 9.86
N ASN A 128 -11.38 5.68 10.59
CA ASN A 128 -12.84 5.55 10.65
C ASN A 128 -13.51 5.82 9.31
N GLU A 129 -13.09 6.84 8.60
CA GLU A 129 -13.60 7.11 7.26
C GLU A 129 -13.32 5.95 6.31
N PHE A 130 -12.13 5.40 6.37
CA PHE A 130 -11.75 4.26 5.54
C PHE A 130 -12.62 3.04 5.85
N PHE A 131 -12.82 2.72 7.13
CA PHE A 131 -13.67 1.60 7.52
C PHE A 131 -15.12 1.80 7.07
N ASN A 132 -15.65 3.00 7.22
CA ASN A 132 -17.00 3.31 6.75
C ASN A 132 -17.12 3.14 5.24
N TYR A 133 -16.12 3.59 4.50
CA TYR A 133 -16.08 3.40 3.06
C TYR A 133 -16.10 1.90 2.70
N MET A 134 -15.29 1.09 3.36
CA MET A 134 -15.20 -0.34 3.07
C MET A 134 -16.47 -1.09 3.45
N MET A 135 -17.15 -0.68 4.52
CA MET A 135 -18.39 -1.31 4.96
C MET A 135 -19.59 -0.98 4.06
N ASN A 136 -19.56 0.15 3.41
CA ASN A 136 -20.64 0.61 2.54
C ASN A 136 -20.39 0.36 1.06
N LYS A 137 -19.38 -0.43 0.78
CA LYS A 137 -18.93 -0.70 -0.57
C LYS A 137 -19.81 -1.72 -1.29
#